data_1ee0ae9bec7dd2d83a67ed2be8a43392
#
_entry.id   1ee0ae9bec7dd2d83a67ed2be8a43392
#
_cell.length_a   1.000
_cell.length_b   1.000
_cell.length_c   1.000
_cell.angle_alpha   90.00
_cell.angle_beta   90.00
_cell.angle_gamma   90.00
#
_symmetry.space_group_name_H-M   'P 1'
#
loop_
_entity.id
_entity.type
_entity.pdbx_description
1 polymer ?
#
loop_
_entity_poly.entity_id
_entity_poly.type
_entity_poly.pdbx_seq_one_letter_code
_entity_poly.pdbx_strand_id
1 'polypeptide(L)'
;MAQPNLVGATLGKYRILEALGRGGMAQVYKAYHPQLERYVAIKILHSDLVDEDEFLARFRREAHAISGLRHPNIVQVFDFDVQDDLHYMVMELLDGDTLRARLNAYRVKNERMPLPEALRILLDVLGGLAQA
;
A
#
# COMPACT_ATOMS: atom_id res chain seq x y z
N MET A 1 -21.89 1.70 4.45
CA MET A 1 -21.56 3.06 4.88
C MET A 1 -20.36 3.59 4.13
N ALA A 2 -20.42 4.84 3.71
CA ALA A 2 -19.28 5.48 3.08
C ALA A 2 -18.16 5.67 4.10
N GLN A 3 -16.93 5.42 3.72
CA GLN A 3 -15.78 5.70 4.55
C GLN A 3 -15.60 7.22 4.67
N PRO A 4 -15.23 7.74 5.85
CA PRO A 4 -14.96 9.16 5.99
C PRO A 4 -13.77 9.55 5.13
N ASN A 5 -13.84 10.75 4.57
CA ASN A 5 -12.71 11.31 3.84
C ASN A 5 -11.70 11.86 4.85
N LEU A 6 -10.51 11.28 4.90
CA LEU A 6 -9.48 11.65 5.86
C LEU A 6 -8.49 12.68 5.29
N VAL A 7 -8.66 13.14 4.08
CA VAL A 7 -7.79 14.16 3.48
C VAL A 7 -7.81 15.43 4.34
N GLY A 8 -6.64 15.92 4.71
CA GLY A 8 -6.46 17.06 5.59
C GLY A 8 -6.37 16.73 7.07
N ALA A 9 -6.75 15.51 7.45
CA ALA A 9 -6.64 15.05 8.85
C ALA A 9 -5.21 14.63 9.18
N THR A 10 -4.92 14.57 10.48
CA THR A 10 -3.65 14.06 10.98
C THR A 10 -3.89 12.71 11.64
N LEU A 11 -3.14 11.72 11.24
CA LEU A 11 -3.20 10.37 11.79
C LEU A 11 -1.84 10.06 12.41
N GLY A 12 -1.78 10.01 13.75
CA GLY A 12 -0.50 9.96 14.45
C GLY A 12 0.36 11.17 14.12
N LYS A 13 1.53 10.94 13.57
CA LYS A 13 2.47 11.97 13.11
C LYS A 13 2.24 12.40 11.66
N TYR A 14 1.33 11.73 10.96
CA TYR A 14 1.22 11.82 9.52
C TYR A 14 0.05 12.70 9.11
N ARG A 15 0.31 13.62 8.19
CA ARG A 15 -0.74 14.46 7.59
C ARG A 15 -1.23 13.78 6.32
N ILE A 16 -2.52 13.49 6.26
CA ILE A 16 -3.14 12.85 5.09
C ILE A 16 -3.33 13.89 3.99
N LEU A 17 -2.74 13.64 2.82
CA LEU A 17 -2.73 14.59 1.72
C LEU A 17 -3.74 14.28 0.63
N GLU A 18 -3.78 13.02 0.17
CA GLU A 18 -4.69 12.62 -0.90
C GLU A 18 -4.96 11.13 -0.88
N ALA A 19 -6.11 10.72 -1.43
CA ALA A 19 -6.42 9.32 -1.58
C ALA A 19 -5.70 8.77 -2.81
N LEU A 20 -5.04 7.61 -2.67
CA LEU A 20 -4.33 6.95 -3.76
C LEU A 20 -5.13 5.83 -4.39
N GLY A 21 -5.95 5.13 -3.58
CA GLY A 21 -6.73 4.02 -4.09
C GLY A 21 -7.55 3.35 -3.00
N ARG A 22 -8.43 2.47 -3.42
CA ARG A 22 -9.30 1.71 -2.53
C ARG A 22 -9.27 0.25 -2.92
N GLY A 23 -8.86 -0.59 -1.97
CA GLY A 23 -8.94 -2.04 -2.11
C GLY A 23 -10.15 -2.61 -1.40
N GLY A 24 -10.33 -3.93 -1.46
CA GLY A 24 -11.40 -4.61 -0.75
C GLY A 24 -11.31 -4.53 0.76
N MET A 25 -10.10 -4.43 1.30
CA MET A 25 -9.83 -4.42 2.74
C MET A 25 -9.58 -3.03 3.30
N ALA A 26 -9.03 -2.13 2.50
CA ALA A 26 -8.49 -0.88 3.00
C ALA A 26 -8.51 0.22 1.96
N GLN A 27 -8.36 1.44 2.42
CA GLN A 27 -8.12 2.60 1.59
C GLN A 27 -6.68 3.07 1.79
N VAL A 28 -6.02 3.47 0.70
CA VAL A 28 -4.63 3.92 0.74
C VAL A 28 -4.57 5.41 0.48
N TYR A 29 -3.82 6.10 1.32
CA TYR A 29 -3.60 7.55 1.23
C TYR A 29 -2.12 7.86 1.09
N LYS A 30 -1.83 8.97 0.41
CA LYS A 30 -0.53 9.62 0.49
C LYS A 30 -0.53 10.51 1.72
N ALA A 31 0.53 10.44 2.51
CA ALA A 31 0.68 11.23 3.71
C ALA A 31 2.09 11.80 3.83
N TYR A 32 2.26 12.75 4.73
CA TYR A 32 3.53 13.43 4.96
C TYR A 32 3.90 13.38 6.44
N HIS A 33 5.15 13.03 6.71
CA HIS A 33 5.73 13.07 8.04
C HIS A 33 6.53 14.37 8.19
N PRO A 34 6.01 15.37 8.93
CA PRO A 34 6.65 16.71 8.95
C PRO A 34 8.06 16.71 9.56
N GLN A 35 8.27 15.88 10.59
CA GLN A 35 9.57 15.86 11.28
C GLN A 35 10.67 15.21 10.45
N LEU A 36 10.33 14.19 9.68
CA LEU A 36 11.28 13.47 8.82
C LEU A 36 11.31 14.04 7.40
N GLU A 37 10.42 14.96 7.09
CA GLU A 37 10.30 15.58 5.77
C GLU A 37 10.21 14.52 4.66
N ARG A 38 9.36 13.51 4.86
CA ARG A 38 9.21 12.45 3.87
C ARG A 38 7.74 12.11 3.65
N TYR A 39 7.45 11.71 2.42
CA TYR A 39 6.14 11.20 2.03
C TYR A 39 6.07 9.70 2.27
N VAL A 40 4.90 9.24 2.67
CA VAL A 40 4.61 7.82 2.91
C VAL A 40 3.25 7.46 2.33
N ALA A 41 2.99 6.17 2.20
CA ALA A 41 1.66 5.64 1.93
C ALA A 41 1.08 5.09 3.23
N ILE A 42 -0.19 5.39 3.49
CA ILE A 42 -0.89 4.86 4.67
C ILE A 42 -2.08 4.03 4.20
N LYS A 43 -2.09 2.78 4.60
CA LYS A 43 -3.18 1.86 4.34
C LYS A 43 -4.07 1.79 5.57
N ILE A 44 -5.32 2.22 5.43
CA ILE A 44 -6.29 2.30 6.54
C ILE A 44 -7.38 1.26 6.31
N LEU A 45 -7.65 0.44 7.34
CA LEU A 45 -8.72 -0.54 7.27
C LEU A 45 -10.08 0.13 7.15
N HIS A 46 -10.96 -0.46 6.37
CA HIS A 46 -12.36 -0.03 6.31
C HIS A 46 -12.98 -0.23 7.70
N SER A 47 -13.63 0.82 8.22
CA SER A 47 -14.19 0.81 9.58
C SER A 47 -15.28 -0.23 9.79
N ASP A 48 -16.03 -0.57 8.75
CA ASP A 48 -17.07 -1.59 8.81
C ASP A 48 -16.50 -3.02 8.94
N LEU A 49 -15.21 -3.22 8.69
CA LEU A 49 -14.53 -4.50 8.78
C LEU A 49 -13.74 -4.67 10.09
N VAL A 50 -13.57 -3.59 10.86
CA VAL A 50 -12.79 -3.61 12.11
C VAL A 50 -13.41 -4.51 13.17
N ASP A 51 -14.74 -4.68 13.15
CA ASP A 51 -15.46 -5.52 14.12
C ASP A 51 -15.31 -7.02 13.85
N GLU A 52 -14.70 -7.39 12.74
CA GLU A 52 -14.40 -8.78 12.45
C GLU A 52 -13.02 -9.15 13.00
N ASP A 53 -13.00 -9.87 14.12
CA ASP A 53 -11.75 -10.27 14.78
C ASP A 53 -10.80 -11.00 13.84
N GLU A 54 -11.32 -11.87 12.99
CA GLU A 54 -10.53 -12.60 12.02
C GLU A 54 -9.87 -11.68 11.00
N PHE A 55 -10.60 -10.68 10.53
CA PHE A 55 -10.11 -9.71 9.57
C PHE A 55 -8.99 -8.86 10.16
N LEU A 56 -9.18 -8.39 11.39
CA LEU A 56 -8.17 -7.61 12.11
C LEU A 56 -6.91 -8.44 12.38
N ALA A 57 -7.09 -9.70 12.77
CA ALA A 57 -5.98 -10.61 13.01
C ALA A 57 -5.18 -10.83 11.72
N ARG A 58 -5.85 -10.95 10.58
CA ARG A 58 -5.19 -11.08 9.27
C ARG A 58 -4.39 -9.83 8.92
N PHE A 59 -4.97 -8.66 9.14
CA PHE A 59 -4.29 -7.38 8.87
C PHE A 59 -3.02 -7.24 9.70
N ARG A 60 -3.10 -7.56 11.01
CA ARG A 60 -1.95 -7.51 11.91
C ARG A 60 -0.88 -8.52 11.51
N ARG A 61 -1.28 -9.71 11.14
CA ARG A 61 -0.38 -10.78 10.72
C ARG A 61 0.35 -10.39 9.44
N GLU A 62 -0.36 -9.84 8.48
CA GLU A 62 0.21 -9.35 7.23
C GLU A 62 1.22 -8.23 7.49
N ALA A 63 0.85 -7.25 8.31
CA ALA A 63 1.74 -6.15 8.67
C ALA A 63 3.01 -6.66 9.36
N HIS A 64 2.86 -7.59 10.30
CA HIS A 64 3.98 -8.15 11.03
C HIS A 64 4.91 -8.96 10.12
N ALA A 65 4.34 -9.74 9.22
CA ALA A 65 5.13 -10.54 8.28
C ALA A 65 5.96 -9.67 7.35
N ILE A 66 5.39 -8.56 6.86
CA ILE A 66 6.05 -7.66 5.93
C ILE A 66 7.07 -6.75 6.61
N SER A 67 6.80 -6.33 7.86
CA SER A 67 7.64 -5.35 8.57
C SER A 67 9.09 -5.80 8.75
N GLY A 68 9.33 -7.11 8.82
CA GLY A 68 10.68 -7.67 8.94
C GLY A 68 11.40 -7.89 7.61
N LEU A 69 10.72 -7.68 6.49
CA LEU A 69 11.31 -7.92 5.17
C LEU A 69 11.98 -6.65 4.65
N ARG A 70 13.22 -6.81 4.17
CA ARG A 70 13.96 -5.74 3.53
C ARG A 70 14.52 -6.26 2.21
N HIS A 71 13.93 -5.79 1.11
CA HIS A 71 14.33 -6.19 -0.23
C HIS A 71 13.92 -5.09 -1.21
N PRO A 72 14.75 -4.77 -2.21
CA PRO A 72 14.44 -3.69 -3.16
C PRO A 72 13.15 -3.93 -3.96
N ASN A 73 12.70 -5.17 -4.07
CA ASN A 73 11.50 -5.54 -4.83
C ASN A 73 10.29 -5.79 -3.92
N ILE A 74 10.39 -5.47 -2.64
CA ILE A 74 9.29 -5.60 -1.66
C ILE A 74 9.07 -4.23 -1.02
N VAL A 75 7.81 -3.76 -0.99
CA VAL A 75 7.48 -2.50 -0.34
C VAL A 75 7.84 -2.57 1.15
N GLN A 76 8.51 -1.53 1.64
CA GLN A 76 8.92 -1.45 3.04
C GLN A 76 7.75 -0.97 3.90
N VAL A 77 7.44 -1.68 4.98
CA VAL A 77 6.50 -1.25 6.00
C VAL A 77 7.29 -0.59 7.14
N PHE A 78 6.90 0.63 7.51
CA PHE A 78 7.60 1.40 8.53
C PHE A 78 6.93 1.32 9.89
N ASP A 79 5.60 1.22 9.93
CA ASP A 79 4.86 1.32 11.18
C ASP A 79 3.46 0.71 11.04
N PHE A 80 2.91 0.32 12.17
CA PHE A 80 1.53 -0.15 12.28
C PHE A 80 0.97 0.39 13.60
N ASP A 81 -0.14 1.10 13.54
CA ASP A 81 -0.69 1.74 14.74
C ASP A 81 -2.21 1.85 14.66
N VAL A 82 -2.78 2.33 15.75
CA VAL A 82 -4.22 2.53 15.92
C VAL A 82 -4.45 3.94 16.49
N GLN A 83 -5.35 4.70 15.88
CA GLN A 83 -5.79 5.99 16.39
C GLN A 83 -7.29 6.13 16.17
N ASP A 84 -8.05 6.46 17.22
CA ASP A 84 -9.50 6.65 17.16
C ASP A 84 -10.21 5.47 16.46
N ASP A 85 -9.85 4.25 16.85
CA ASP A 85 -10.35 2.99 16.29
C ASP A 85 -9.98 2.76 14.81
N LEU A 86 -9.15 3.61 14.23
CA LEU A 86 -8.62 3.40 12.88
C LEU A 86 -7.31 2.62 12.96
N HIS A 87 -7.31 1.43 12.37
CA HIS A 87 -6.10 0.62 12.23
C HIS A 87 -5.43 0.98 10.92
N TYR A 88 -4.16 1.34 10.99
CA TYR A 88 -3.42 1.77 9.79
C TYR A 88 -2.01 1.23 9.75
N MET A 89 -1.49 1.10 8.54
CA MET A 89 -0.16 0.64 8.25
C MET A 89 0.56 1.72 7.44
N VAL A 90 1.74 2.11 7.89
CA VAL A 90 2.57 3.12 7.21
C VAL A 90 3.62 2.40 6.39
N MET A 91 3.72 2.73 5.13
CA MET A 91 4.63 2.05 4.22
C MET A 91 5.28 3.02 3.25
N GLU A 92 6.27 2.51 2.56
CA GLU A 92 6.97 3.23 1.51
C GLU A 92 5.98 3.70 0.44
N LEU A 93 6.09 4.97 0.06
CA LEU A 93 5.33 5.51 -1.07
C LEU A 93 6.03 5.15 -2.37
N LEU A 94 5.32 4.46 -3.23
CA LEU A 94 5.86 4.07 -4.53
C LEU A 94 5.38 5.04 -5.60
N ASP A 95 6.32 5.57 -6.38
CA ASP A 95 6.02 6.34 -7.58
C ASP A 95 6.00 5.41 -8.77
N GLY A 96 5.00 5.57 -9.63
CA GLY A 96 4.89 4.78 -10.85
C GLY A 96 3.53 4.11 -10.96
N ASP A 97 3.47 3.13 -11.84
CA ASP A 97 2.23 2.46 -12.20
C ASP A 97 2.18 1.03 -11.68
N THR A 98 0.96 0.52 -11.51
CA THR A 98 0.76 -0.91 -11.27
C THR A 98 1.02 -1.69 -12.56
N LEU A 99 1.30 -2.97 -12.42
CA LEU A 99 1.42 -3.86 -13.57
C LEU A 99 0.14 -3.85 -14.41
N ARG A 100 -1.02 -3.81 -13.75
CA ARG A 100 -2.30 -3.73 -14.44
C ARG A 100 -2.41 -2.49 -15.30
N ALA A 101 -2.05 -1.32 -14.77
CA ALA A 101 -2.09 -0.07 -15.52
C ALA A 101 -1.14 -0.12 -16.72
N ARG A 102 0.04 -0.72 -16.55
CA ARG A 102 1.02 -0.85 -17.61
C ARG A 102 0.53 -1.78 -18.71
N LEU A 103 -0.08 -2.89 -18.36
CA LEU A 103 -0.68 -3.82 -19.32
C LEU A 103 -1.85 -3.17 -20.07
N ASN A 104 -2.68 -2.40 -19.37
CA ASN A 104 -3.79 -1.67 -19.98
C ASN A 104 -3.30 -0.61 -20.99
N ALA A 105 -2.18 0.04 -20.70
CA ALA A 105 -1.60 1.01 -21.63
C ALA A 105 -1.22 0.36 -22.96
N TYR A 106 -0.64 -0.84 -22.94
CA TYR A 106 -0.37 -1.60 -24.17
C TYR A 106 -1.65 -2.03 -24.86
N ARG A 107 -2.62 -2.49 -24.08
CA ARG A 107 -3.91 -2.94 -24.62
C ARG A 107 -4.67 -1.83 -25.35
N VAL A 108 -4.66 -0.62 -24.84
CA VAL A 108 -5.32 0.55 -25.46
C VAL A 108 -4.71 0.84 -26.82
N LYS A 109 -3.39 0.65 -26.96
CA LYS A 109 -2.67 0.83 -28.23
C LYS A 109 -2.76 -0.38 -29.15
N ASN A 110 -3.50 -1.41 -28.75
CA ASN A 110 -3.57 -2.70 -29.46
C ASN A 110 -2.20 -3.34 -29.63
N GLU A 111 -1.35 -3.18 -28.60
CA GLU A 111 -0.01 -3.74 -28.55
C GLU A 111 0.10 -4.73 -27.39
N ARG A 112 1.16 -5.53 -27.40
CA ARG A 112 1.51 -6.43 -26.31
C ARG A 112 2.77 -5.94 -25.62
N MET A 113 2.88 -6.21 -24.32
CA MET A 113 4.10 -5.91 -23.60
C MET A 113 5.27 -6.67 -24.25
N PRO A 114 6.37 -5.98 -24.58
CA PRO A 114 7.55 -6.66 -25.14
C PRO A 114 8.06 -7.75 -24.21
N LEU A 115 8.49 -8.87 -24.77
CA LEU A 115 8.98 -10.01 -23.99
C LEU A 115 10.13 -9.66 -23.03
N PRO A 116 11.15 -8.87 -23.43
CA PRO A 116 12.21 -8.47 -22.50
C PRO A 116 11.68 -7.73 -21.27
N GLU A 117 10.69 -6.85 -21.44
CA GLU A 117 10.07 -6.14 -20.31
C GLU A 117 9.31 -7.10 -19.39
N ALA A 118 8.52 -8.01 -19.97
CA ALA A 118 7.78 -9.00 -19.22
C ALA A 118 8.70 -9.91 -18.40
N LEU A 119 9.81 -10.35 -19.00
CA LEU A 119 10.80 -11.19 -18.33
C LEU A 119 11.48 -10.45 -17.17
N ARG A 120 11.82 -9.17 -17.37
CA ARG A 120 12.44 -8.37 -16.31
C ARG A 120 11.49 -8.21 -15.11
N ILE A 121 10.23 -7.91 -15.36
CA ILE A 121 9.22 -7.79 -14.30
C ILE A 121 9.08 -9.12 -13.56
N LEU A 122 9.00 -10.22 -14.28
CA LEU A 122 8.87 -11.55 -13.69
C LEU A 122 10.09 -11.90 -12.81
N LEU A 123 11.29 -11.60 -13.27
CA LEU A 123 12.51 -11.84 -12.51
C LEU A 123 12.56 -10.99 -11.24
N ASP A 124 12.12 -9.74 -11.30
CA ASP A 124 12.06 -8.87 -10.13
C ASP A 124 11.04 -9.39 -9.10
N VAL A 125 9.88 -9.84 -9.55
CA VAL A 125 8.86 -10.45 -8.68
C VAL A 125 9.42 -11.71 -8.03
N LEU A 126 10.06 -12.58 -8.79
CA LEU A 126 10.65 -13.81 -8.25
C LEU A 126 11.76 -13.52 -7.25
N GLY A 127 12.56 -12.48 -7.48
CA GLY A 127 13.59 -12.04 -6.53
C GLY A 127 12.99 -11.63 -5.20
N GLY A 128 11.90 -10.88 -5.21
CA GLY A 128 11.17 -10.52 -4.00
C GLY A 128 10.55 -11.72 -3.29
N LEU A 129 9.92 -12.61 -4.05
CA LEU A 129 9.30 -13.82 -3.50
C LEU A 129 10.32 -14.77 -2.89
N ALA A 130 11.52 -14.86 -3.44
CA ALA A 130 12.57 -15.71 -2.87
C ALA A 130 13.01 -15.22 -1.49
N GLN A 131 12.90 -13.92 -1.23
CA GLN A 131 13.22 -13.32 0.07
C GLN A 131 12.10 -13.47 1.08
N ALA A 132 10.88 -13.51 0.60
CA ALA A 132 9.68 -13.56 1.46
C ALA A 132 9.51 -14.90 2.19
#